data_b1c8654cc612fa311bfe59f63eeb5026
#
_entry.id   b1c8654cc612fa311bfe59f63eeb5026
#
_cell.length_a   1.000
_cell.length_b   1.000
_cell.length_c   1.000
_cell.angle_alpha   90.00
_cell.angle_beta   90.00
_cell.angle_gamma   90.00
#
_symmetry.space_group_name_H-M   'P 1'
#
loop_
_entity.id
_entity.type
_entity.pdbx_description
1 polymer ?
#
loop_
_entity_poly.entity_id
_entity_poly.type
_entity_poly.pdbx_seq_one_letter_code
_entity_poly.pdbx_strand_id
1 'polypeptide(L)' 'MTEENAKKASELLHKIALAKNLMQHESRSDIPEYYIKSIKQLVSSDNEFRSGFYKIMCALGSKYLDRYKDTLNNL' A
#
# COMPACT_ATOMS: atom_id res chain seq x y z
N MET A 1 6.44 31.19 7.35
CA MET A 1 5.99 30.13 6.44
C MET A 1 4.80 30.65 5.64
N THR A 2 4.81 30.45 4.33
CA THR A 2 3.68 30.86 3.49
C THR A 2 2.51 29.88 3.69
N GLU A 3 1.29 30.32 3.36
CA GLU A 3 0.11 29.46 3.39
C GLU A 3 0.32 28.18 2.57
N GLU A 4 0.92 28.32 1.39
CA GLU A 4 1.21 27.21 0.51
C GLU A 4 2.15 26.18 1.14
N ASN A 5 3.21 26.64 1.81
CA ASN A 5 4.14 25.75 2.48
C ASN A 5 3.50 25.08 3.71
N ALA A 6 2.65 25.79 4.42
CA ALA A 6 1.90 25.22 5.55
C ALA A 6 0.98 24.09 5.08
N LYS A 7 0.31 24.30 3.95
CA LYS A 7 -0.56 23.30 3.35
C LYS A 7 0.20 22.07 2.91
N LYS A 8 1.35 22.26 2.25
CA LYS A 8 2.22 21.15 1.83
C LYS A 8 2.73 20.35 3.01
N ALA A 9 3.13 21.05 4.09
CA ALA A 9 3.59 20.39 5.31
C ALA A 9 2.48 19.55 5.94
N SER A 10 1.25 20.06 5.97
CA SER A 10 0.09 19.34 6.49
C SER A 10 -0.20 18.08 5.68
N GLU A 11 -0.16 18.18 4.36
CA GLU A 11 -0.37 17.04 3.47
C GLU A 11 0.71 15.96 3.66
N LEU A 12 1.97 16.38 3.80
CA LEU A 12 3.08 15.46 4.04
C LEU A 12 2.95 14.77 5.39
N LEU A 13 2.56 15.48 6.44
CA LEU A 13 2.34 14.88 7.75
C LEU A 13 1.24 13.83 7.71
N HIS A 14 0.18 14.09 6.95
CA HIS A 14 -0.89 13.14 6.76
C HIS A 14 -0.39 11.88 6.04
N LYS A 15 0.38 12.04 4.96
CA LYS A 15 0.97 10.91 4.23
C LYS A 15 1.95 10.11 5.09
N ILE A 16 2.71 10.77 5.93
CA ILE A 16 3.62 10.11 6.87
C ILE A 16 2.83 9.23 7.83
N ALA A 17 1.72 9.73 8.36
CA ALA A 17 0.85 8.95 9.25
C ALA A 17 0.30 7.71 8.54
N LEU A 18 -0.15 7.87 7.29
CA LEU A 18 -0.65 6.74 6.49
C LEU A 18 0.44 5.71 6.24
N ALA A 19 1.64 6.15 5.88
CA ALA A 19 2.77 5.25 5.64
C ALA A 19 3.16 4.48 6.89
N LYS A 20 3.12 5.13 8.06
CA LYS A 20 3.38 4.45 9.34
C LYS A 20 2.39 3.33 9.61
N ASN A 21 1.11 3.53 9.23
CA ASN A 21 0.10 2.48 9.36
C ASN A 21 0.45 1.26 8.52
N LEU A 22 1.06 1.46 7.36
CA LEU A 22 1.44 0.35 6.48
C LEU A 22 2.69 -0.40 6.95
N MET A 23 3.47 0.21 7.84
CA MET A 23 4.69 -0.39 8.36
C MET A 23 4.44 -1.30 9.56
N GLN A 24 3.21 -1.42 10.01
CA GLN A 24 2.86 -2.29 11.12
C GLN A 24 2.83 -3.74 10.66
N HIS A 25 3.60 -4.57 11.35
CA HIS A 25 3.70 -5.99 11.02
C HIS A 25 2.62 -6.77 11.78
N GLU A 26 1.63 -7.22 11.05
CA GLU A 26 0.60 -8.08 11.61
C GLU A 26 0.50 -9.35 10.79
N SER A 27 0.39 -10.49 11.48
CA SER A 27 0.24 -11.79 10.84
C SER A 27 -1.21 -12.29 10.90
N ARG A 28 -2.15 -11.36 10.86
CA ARG A 28 -3.58 -11.67 10.90
C ARG A 28 -4.06 -12.18 9.56
N SER A 29 -5.02 -13.08 9.60
CA SER A 29 -5.66 -13.57 8.37
C SER A 29 -6.60 -12.52 7.75
N ASP A 30 -7.08 -11.58 8.56
CA ASP A 30 -7.89 -10.45 8.09
C ASP A 30 -7.05 -9.18 8.09
N ILE A 31 -7.13 -8.41 7.01
CA ILE A 31 -6.40 -7.15 6.89
C ILE A 31 -7.14 -6.07 7.70
N PRO A 32 -6.46 -5.38 8.65
CA PRO A 32 -7.11 -4.34 9.45
C PRO A 32 -7.67 -3.22 8.57
N GLU A 33 -8.78 -2.65 8.99
CA GLU A 33 -9.44 -1.59 8.24
C GLU A 33 -8.55 -0.36 8.07
N TYR A 34 -7.79 0.02 9.10
CA TYR A 34 -6.90 1.17 9.01
C TYR A 34 -5.82 0.97 7.93
N TYR A 35 -5.38 -0.26 7.74
CA TYR A 35 -4.39 -0.62 6.71
C TYR A 35 -4.98 -0.42 5.32
N ILE A 36 -6.18 -0.94 5.09
CA ILE A 36 -6.88 -0.80 3.81
C ILE A 36 -7.16 0.66 3.48
N LYS A 37 -7.64 1.42 4.46
CA LYS A 37 -7.92 2.85 4.29
C LYS A 37 -6.66 3.63 3.93
N SER A 38 -5.54 3.32 4.58
CA SER A 38 -4.27 3.97 4.29
C SER A 38 -3.82 3.73 2.85
N ILE A 39 -3.93 2.48 2.38
CA ILE A 39 -3.62 2.15 0.98
C ILE A 39 -4.50 2.95 0.03
N LYS A 40 -5.81 2.96 0.25
CA LYS A 40 -6.76 3.65 -0.61
C LYS A 40 -6.46 5.16 -0.68
N GLN A 41 -6.18 5.78 0.44
CA GLN A 41 -5.88 7.21 0.48
C GLN A 41 -4.57 7.54 -0.23
N LEU A 42 -3.52 6.74 -0.02
CA LEU A 42 -2.23 6.95 -0.68
C LEU A 42 -2.33 6.70 -2.19
N VAL A 43 -3.04 5.66 -2.60
CA VAL A 43 -3.26 5.36 -4.03
C VAL A 43 -4.00 6.50 -4.72
N SER A 44 -4.99 7.09 -4.05
CA SER A 44 -5.78 8.18 -4.65
C SER A 44 -5.07 9.53 -4.66
N SER A 45 -4.13 9.77 -3.74
CA SER A 45 -3.51 11.09 -3.55
C SER A 45 -2.06 11.18 -4.00
N ASP A 46 -1.40 10.07 -4.27
CA ASP A 46 0.03 10.07 -4.60
C ASP A 46 0.29 9.17 -5.80
N ASN A 47 0.72 9.79 -6.91
CA ASN A 47 0.99 9.08 -8.16
C ASN A 47 2.16 8.11 -8.05
N GLU A 48 3.20 8.48 -7.32
CA GLU A 48 4.38 7.62 -7.13
C GLU A 48 4.01 6.39 -6.29
N PHE A 49 3.26 6.61 -5.22
CA PHE A 49 2.78 5.51 -4.39
C PHE A 49 1.90 4.56 -5.19
N ARG A 50 0.98 5.11 -5.97
CA ARG A 50 0.08 4.30 -6.82
C ARG A 50 0.85 3.41 -7.77
N SER A 51 1.82 3.98 -8.48
CA SER A 51 2.64 3.24 -9.43
C SER A 51 3.43 2.13 -8.73
N GLY A 52 4.07 2.45 -7.61
CA GLY A 52 4.81 1.48 -6.82
C GLY A 52 3.93 0.37 -6.26
N PHE A 53 2.75 0.74 -5.77
CA PHE A 53 1.80 -0.22 -5.22
C PHE A 53 1.37 -1.24 -6.26
N TYR A 54 0.92 -0.79 -7.43
CA TYR A 54 0.48 -1.72 -8.48
C TYR A 54 1.62 -2.57 -9.01
N LYS A 55 2.82 -2.01 -9.08
CA LYS A 55 4.01 -2.75 -9.51
C LYS A 55 4.34 -3.90 -8.55
N ILE A 56 4.33 -3.60 -7.26
CA ILE A 56 4.59 -4.60 -6.22
C ILE A 56 3.49 -5.67 -6.21
N MET A 57 2.24 -5.27 -6.31
CA MET A 57 1.12 -6.22 -6.29
C MET A 57 1.10 -7.09 -7.53
N CYS A 58 1.46 -6.55 -8.68
CA CYS A 58 1.59 -7.32 -9.92
C CYS A 58 2.69 -8.38 -9.79
N ALA A 59 3.84 -8.00 -9.27
CA ALA A 59 4.95 -8.93 -9.06
C ALA A 59 4.58 -10.03 -8.06
N LEU A 60 3.92 -9.66 -6.98
CA LEU A 60 3.47 -10.60 -5.97
C LEU A 60 2.42 -11.57 -6.53
N GLY A 61 1.46 -11.04 -7.28
CA GLY A 61 0.42 -11.84 -7.92
C GLY A 61 1.01 -12.84 -8.91
N SER A 62 1.96 -12.40 -9.73
CA SER A 62 2.62 -13.24 -10.72
C SER A 62 3.37 -14.41 -10.06
N LYS A 63 4.12 -14.10 -9.00
CA LYS A 63 4.86 -15.10 -8.23
C LYS A 63 3.95 -16.19 -7.67
N TYR A 64 2.85 -15.79 -7.06
CA TYR A 64 1.95 -16.76 -6.43
C TYR A 64 1.04 -17.44 -7.42
N LEU A 65 0.73 -16.80 -8.55
CA LEU A 65 0.02 -17.47 -9.64
C LEU A 65 0.79 -18.69 -10.13
N ASP A 66 2.09 -18.53 -10.38
CA ASP A 66 2.94 -19.64 -10.80
C ASP A 66 2.98 -20.74 -9.75
N ARG A 67 3.10 -20.37 -8.49
CA ARG A 67 3.15 -21.29 -7.37
C ARG A 67 1.85 -22.09 -7.22
N TYR A 68 0.71 -21.40 -7.34
CA TYR A 68 -0.60 -22.05 -7.24
C TYR A 68 -0.85 -23.00 -8.42
N LYS A 69 -0.40 -22.62 -9.62
CA LYS A 69 -0.50 -23.49 -10.80
C LYS A 69 0.33 -24.77 -10.62
N ASP A 70 1.55 -24.64 -10.10
CA ASP A 70 2.40 -25.78 -9.83
C ASP A 70 1.76 -26.72 -8.80
N THR A 71 1.19 -26.15 -7.74
CA THR A 71 0.50 -26.92 -6.71
C THR A 71 -0.70 -27.66 -7.31
N LEU A 72 -1.48 -26.98 -8.13
CA LEU A 72 -2.64 -27.59 -8.80
C LEU A 72 -2.23 -28.75 -9.69
N ASN A 73 -1.14 -28.58 -10.46
CA ASN A 73 -0.65 -29.62 -11.38
C ASN A 73 -0.10 -30.84 -10.65
N ASN A 74 0.26 -30.71 -9.38
CA ASN A 74 0.79 -31.80 -8.56
C ASN A 74 -0.25 -32.49 -7.67
N LEU A 75 -1.52 -32.11 -7.78
CA LEU A 75 -2.59 -32.78 -7.01
C LEU A 75 -2.91 -34.21 -7.54
#